data_93a7a45756526f56a3e11c6b0c15dd15
#
_entry.id   93a7a45756526f56a3e11c6b0c15dd15
#
_cell.length_a   1.000
_cell.length_b   1.000
_cell.length_c   1.000
_cell.angle_alpha   90.00
_cell.angle_beta   90.00
_cell.angle_gamma   90.00
#
_symmetry.space_group_name_H-M   'P 1'
#
loop_
_entity.id
_entity.type
_entity.pdbx_description
1 polymer ?
#
loop_
_entity_poly.entity_id
_entity_poly.type
_entity_poly.pdbx_seq_one_letter_code
_entity_poly.pdbx_strand_id
1 'polypeptide(L)'
;MHVGMTTFFQNLSGNHTDREVYQHELSMADMAEPLGFESIWTAEHHFDEYTMCPNPLQFLTYMAGRTERALLGTMVMVLPWHDPVRVAEEIAVLDHVSNGRSILGVGRGLGRIEFEGFRVKMGESRERFVEYTEALIQGLETGHIEYDGKFYKQPKIAVRPFPFASFKGRFYASAVSPESSRIMARLGIGIMIIAQKPWDKTLEELENYREIYREMNNGEEAPQPLMVVFNCCHEDESIAQEMHVKYTRRYSLSALHHYEFANEGLADIKGYEYYGGLSKNINKHGIDSFVNFLADLQVRGTPDQVFDQMRDYQDKTDCAGFINGFSFGGMPHELAKTSMTTFAEKVMPRLKALDVGTTIGGGRRLNIAAE
;
A
#
# COMPACT_ATOMS: atom_id res chain seq x y z
N MET A 1 6.12 4.41 -17.37
CA MET A 1 6.04 4.02 -15.95
C MET A 1 4.80 4.64 -15.31
N HIS A 2 4.09 3.89 -14.45
CA HIS A 2 2.92 4.37 -13.72
C HIS A 2 3.31 5.27 -12.51
N VAL A 3 2.59 6.37 -12.31
CA VAL A 3 2.84 7.30 -11.20
C VAL A 3 1.54 7.62 -10.48
N GLY A 4 1.42 7.11 -9.26
CA GLY A 4 0.29 7.35 -8.36
C GLY A 4 0.66 8.22 -7.16
N MET A 5 -0.35 8.69 -6.43
CA MET A 5 -0.19 9.35 -5.14
C MET A 5 -1.01 8.63 -4.06
N THR A 6 -0.61 8.77 -2.80
CA THR A 6 -1.39 8.28 -1.66
C THR A 6 -1.73 9.42 -0.70
N THR A 7 -2.95 9.36 -0.17
CA THR A 7 -3.36 10.12 1.02
C THR A 7 -2.91 9.38 2.28
N PHE A 8 -2.59 10.13 3.34
CA PHE A 8 -2.07 9.52 4.56
C PHE A 8 -2.65 10.12 5.85
N PHE A 9 -3.82 10.60 5.89
CA PHE A 9 -4.66 11.14 7.01
C PHE A 9 -4.01 11.15 8.40
N GLN A 10 -2.76 11.66 8.50
CA GLN A 10 -1.93 11.63 9.69
C GLN A 10 -2.07 12.91 10.53
N ASN A 11 -2.21 12.79 11.86
CA ASN A 11 -2.32 13.94 12.78
C ASN A 11 -1.33 13.89 13.95
N LEU A 12 -0.05 13.66 13.68
CA LEU A 12 0.99 13.47 14.72
C LEU A 12 1.21 14.68 15.63
N SER A 13 0.83 15.86 15.23
CA SER A 13 1.05 17.08 16.01
C SER A 13 -0.08 17.42 16.94
N GLY A 14 -1.27 16.84 16.71
CA GLY A 14 -2.50 17.25 17.39
C GLY A 14 -2.89 18.73 17.14
N ASN A 15 -2.25 19.38 16.16
CA ASN A 15 -2.47 20.80 15.85
C ASN A 15 -3.68 21.04 14.94
N HIS A 16 -4.24 19.97 14.41
CA HIS A 16 -5.41 19.98 13.54
C HIS A 16 -6.53 19.17 14.14
N THR A 17 -7.76 19.56 13.88
CA THR A 17 -8.92 18.71 14.11
C THR A 17 -8.94 17.61 13.05
N ASP A 18 -9.58 16.47 13.33
CA ASP A 18 -9.73 15.39 12.36
C ASP A 18 -10.38 15.89 11.06
N ARG A 19 -11.34 16.81 11.17
CA ARG A 19 -11.99 17.46 10.03
C ARG A 19 -10.98 18.21 9.16
N GLU A 20 -10.06 18.98 9.74
CA GLU A 20 -9.04 19.71 8.98
C GLU A 20 -8.08 18.76 8.28
N VAL A 21 -7.64 17.67 8.95
CA VAL A 21 -6.83 16.63 8.33
C VAL A 21 -7.55 16.03 7.13
N TYR A 22 -8.83 15.66 7.27
CA TYR A 22 -9.62 15.14 6.15
C TYR A 22 -9.76 16.17 5.01
N GLN A 23 -10.00 17.44 5.31
CA GLN A 23 -10.08 18.49 4.29
C GLN A 23 -8.74 18.67 3.55
N HIS A 24 -7.61 18.61 4.26
CA HIS A 24 -6.29 18.71 3.67
C HIS A 24 -6.02 17.53 2.74
N GLU A 25 -6.22 16.30 3.19
CA GLU A 25 -5.98 15.10 2.38
C GLU A 25 -6.94 15.00 1.18
N LEU A 26 -8.21 15.37 1.34
CA LEU A 26 -9.16 15.45 0.23
C LEU A 26 -8.73 16.49 -0.81
N SER A 27 -8.22 17.65 -0.37
CA SER A 27 -7.73 18.67 -1.31
C SER A 27 -6.49 18.19 -2.08
N MET A 28 -5.61 17.41 -1.45
CA MET A 28 -4.47 16.77 -2.13
C MET A 28 -4.95 15.71 -3.15
N ALA A 29 -5.90 14.88 -2.76
CA ALA A 29 -6.49 13.87 -3.64
C ALA A 29 -7.19 14.50 -4.86
N ASP A 30 -7.91 15.63 -4.67
CA ASP A 30 -8.54 16.39 -5.76
C ASP A 30 -7.54 16.96 -6.77
N MET A 31 -6.33 17.28 -6.33
CA MET A 31 -5.26 17.77 -7.21
C MET A 31 -4.62 16.63 -8.04
N ALA A 32 -4.77 15.37 -7.65
CA ALA A 32 -4.05 14.26 -8.25
C ALA A 32 -4.31 14.12 -9.76
N GLU A 33 -5.55 13.95 -10.16
CA GLU A 33 -5.89 13.77 -11.58
C GLU A 33 -5.61 15.02 -12.44
N PRO A 34 -5.94 16.25 -12.00
CA PRO A 34 -5.55 17.47 -12.72
C PRO A 34 -4.03 17.65 -12.90
N LEU A 35 -3.23 17.25 -11.93
CA LEU A 35 -1.78 17.27 -12.02
C LEU A 35 -1.20 16.13 -12.88
N GLY A 36 -2.03 15.13 -13.22
CA GLY A 36 -1.64 14.04 -14.11
C GLY A 36 -1.22 12.76 -13.37
N PHE A 37 -1.43 12.62 -12.07
CA PHE A 37 -1.27 11.32 -11.40
C PHE A 37 -2.28 10.32 -11.95
N GLU A 38 -1.84 9.07 -12.11
CA GLU A 38 -2.62 8.01 -12.76
C GLU A 38 -3.41 7.17 -11.76
N SER A 39 -3.13 7.31 -10.46
CA SER A 39 -3.88 6.62 -9.40
C SER A 39 -3.86 7.37 -8.08
N ILE A 40 -4.90 7.13 -7.27
CA ILE A 40 -5.05 7.62 -5.91
C ILE A 40 -5.17 6.42 -4.99
N TRP A 41 -4.39 6.43 -3.91
CA TRP A 41 -4.28 5.34 -2.95
C TRP A 41 -4.54 5.83 -1.53
N THR A 42 -4.90 4.90 -0.64
CA THR A 42 -4.95 5.16 0.80
C THR A 42 -4.74 3.89 1.61
N ALA A 43 -4.23 4.03 2.83
CA ALA A 43 -3.99 2.93 3.76
C ALA A 43 -5.12 2.79 4.77
N GLU A 44 -5.31 1.58 5.33
CA GLU A 44 -6.21 1.30 6.44
C GLU A 44 -5.44 1.28 7.76
N HIS A 45 -5.85 2.14 8.70
CA HIS A 45 -5.38 2.13 10.09
C HIS A 45 -6.49 2.58 11.03
N HIS A 46 -6.37 2.20 12.30
CA HIS A 46 -7.41 2.38 13.31
C HIS A 46 -6.82 2.81 14.66
N PHE A 47 -7.65 3.49 15.45
CA PHE A 47 -7.51 3.75 16.88
C PHE A 47 -6.40 4.71 17.31
N ASP A 48 -5.65 5.31 16.39
CA ASP A 48 -4.65 6.33 16.70
C ASP A 48 -4.49 7.38 15.56
N GLU A 49 -3.60 8.36 15.75
CA GLU A 49 -3.35 9.46 14.81
C GLU A 49 -2.31 9.11 13.73
N TYR A 50 -1.83 7.85 13.67
CA TYR A 50 -0.85 7.42 12.67
C TYR A 50 -1.41 7.51 11.24
N THR A 51 -2.64 7.03 11.04
CA THR A 51 -3.43 7.24 9.83
C THR A 51 -4.91 7.06 10.16
N MET A 52 -5.69 8.13 10.05
CA MET A 52 -7.12 8.12 10.41
C MET A 52 -8.01 7.78 9.20
N CYS A 53 -7.71 6.69 8.50
CA CYS A 53 -8.53 6.18 7.40
C CYS A 53 -9.02 4.76 7.71
N PRO A 54 -10.12 4.61 8.48
CA PRO A 54 -10.60 3.31 8.93
C PRO A 54 -11.30 2.48 7.84
N ASN A 55 -11.64 3.09 6.72
CA ASN A 55 -12.26 2.39 5.58
C ASN A 55 -11.76 2.96 4.26
N PRO A 56 -10.71 2.37 3.68
CA PRO A 56 -10.15 2.77 2.38
C PRO A 56 -11.18 2.74 1.25
N LEU A 57 -12.04 1.73 1.21
CA LEU A 57 -13.02 1.58 0.13
C LEU A 57 -14.09 2.69 0.16
N GLN A 58 -14.48 3.15 1.35
CA GLN A 58 -15.41 4.28 1.49
C GLN A 58 -14.78 5.58 0.95
N PHE A 59 -13.52 5.86 1.31
CA PHE A 59 -12.79 7.01 0.78
C PHE A 59 -12.63 6.93 -0.74
N LEU A 60 -12.21 5.77 -1.27
CA LEU A 60 -12.00 5.58 -2.70
C LEU A 60 -13.31 5.64 -3.49
N THR A 61 -14.43 5.19 -2.91
CA THR A 61 -15.76 5.34 -3.51
C THR A 61 -16.15 6.82 -3.60
N TYR A 62 -15.82 7.63 -2.58
CA TYR A 62 -16.02 9.07 -2.65
C TYR A 62 -15.15 9.69 -3.77
N MET A 63 -13.89 9.26 -3.91
CA MET A 63 -12.99 9.72 -4.98
C MET A 63 -13.43 9.23 -6.37
N ALA A 64 -14.10 8.09 -6.48
CA ALA A 64 -14.65 7.61 -7.74
C ALA A 64 -15.65 8.59 -8.38
N GLY A 65 -16.43 9.29 -7.54
CA GLY A 65 -17.35 10.34 -7.99
C GLY A 65 -16.67 11.69 -8.29
N ARG A 66 -15.39 11.84 -7.98
CA ARG A 66 -14.61 13.08 -8.14
C ARG A 66 -13.53 12.99 -9.22
N THR A 67 -13.31 11.80 -9.77
CA THR A 67 -12.29 11.51 -10.79
C THR A 67 -12.91 10.77 -11.97
N GLU A 68 -12.30 10.89 -13.14
CA GLU A 68 -12.77 10.25 -14.37
C GLU A 68 -11.82 9.14 -14.86
N ARG A 69 -10.52 9.29 -14.65
CA ARG A 69 -9.47 8.43 -15.22
C ARG A 69 -8.59 7.77 -14.18
N ALA A 70 -8.31 8.43 -13.07
CA ALA A 70 -7.40 7.94 -12.05
C ALA A 70 -7.87 6.58 -11.51
N LEU A 71 -6.94 5.61 -11.43
CA LEU A 71 -7.17 4.34 -10.76
C LEU A 71 -7.28 4.57 -9.25
N LEU A 72 -8.01 3.71 -8.56
CA LEU A 72 -8.36 3.87 -7.14
C LEU A 72 -7.91 2.62 -6.38
N GLY A 73 -6.86 2.75 -5.57
CA GLY A 73 -6.18 1.61 -4.96
C GLY A 73 -6.18 1.63 -3.43
N THR A 74 -6.40 0.49 -2.82
CA THR A 74 -6.13 0.30 -1.37
C THR A 74 -4.67 -0.06 -1.14
N MET A 75 -4.03 0.51 -0.10
CA MET A 75 -2.62 0.30 0.20
C MET A 75 -2.34 0.20 1.71
N VAL A 76 -2.92 -0.73 2.39
CA VAL A 76 -3.67 -1.89 1.97
C VAL A 76 -5.00 -1.96 2.73
N MET A 77 -5.92 -2.85 2.32
CA MET A 77 -7.02 -3.31 3.15
C MET A 77 -6.54 -4.48 4.01
N VAL A 78 -6.76 -4.43 5.31
CA VAL A 78 -6.21 -5.43 6.26
C VAL A 78 -7.21 -6.56 6.48
N LEU A 79 -7.15 -7.59 5.64
CA LEU A 79 -8.16 -8.65 5.57
C LEU A 79 -8.51 -9.35 6.89
N PRO A 80 -7.56 -9.65 7.82
CA PRO A 80 -7.91 -10.35 9.05
C PRO A 80 -8.95 -9.66 9.93
N TRP A 81 -9.21 -8.38 9.72
CA TRP A 81 -10.23 -7.62 10.48
C TRP A 81 -11.59 -7.58 9.80
N HIS A 82 -11.71 -8.08 8.57
CA HIS A 82 -12.90 -7.99 7.74
C HIS A 82 -13.53 -9.36 7.46
N ASP A 83 -14.79 -9.36 7.03
CA ASP A 83 -15.42 -10.52 6.42
C ASP A 83 -15.17 -10.52 4.91
N PRO A 84 -14.65 -11.61 4.32
CA PRO A 84 -14.34 -11.68 2.90
C PRO A 84 -15.52 -11.40 1.95
N VAL A 85 -16.76 -11.82 2.32
CA VAL A 85 -17.96 -11.50 1.52
C VAL A 85 -18.19 -10.00 1.49
N ARG A 86 -18.08 -9.33 2.65
CA ARG A 86 -18.25 -7.88 2.73
C ARG A 86 -17.22 -7.14 1.87
N VAL A 87 -15.95 -7.54 1.95
CA VAL A 87 -14.89 -6.95 1.13
C VAL A 87 -15.16 -7.18 -0.35
N ALA A 88 -15.58 -8.39 -0.75
CA ALA A 88 -15.91 -8.68 -2.14
C ALA A 88 -17.04 -7.80 -2.68
N GLU A 89 -18.11 -7.59 -1.89
CA GLU A 89 -19.22 -6.74 -2.26
C GLU A 89 -18.82 -5.26 -2.33
N GLU A 90 -18.08 -4.76 -1.33
CA GLU A 90 -17.64 -3.36 -1.25
C GLU A 90 -16.69 -2.99 -2.39
N ILE A 91 -15.71 -3.84 -2.71
CA ILE A 91 -14.80 -3.60 -3.84
C ILE A 91 -15.52 -3.73 -5.19
N ALA A 92 -16.51 -4.64 -5.32
CA ALA A 92 -17.33 -4.74 -6.51
C ALA A 92 -18.17 -3.47 -6.72
N VAL A 93 -18.72 -2.88 -5.65
CA VAL A 93 -19.40 -1.57 -5.73
C VAL A 93 -18.44 -0.50 -6.23
N LEU A 94 -17.25 -0.38 -5.64
CA LEU A 94 -16.24 0.58 -6.11
C LEU A 94 -15.90 0.37 -7.59
N ASP A 95 -15.75 -0.89 -8.00
CA ASP A 95 -15.40 -1.24 -9.38
C ASP A 95 -16.50 -0.81 -10.37
N HIS A 96 -17.76 -1.02 -10.02
CA HIS A 96 -18.91 -0.56 -10.83
C HIS A 96 -18.98 0.97 -10.91
N VAL A 97 -18.96 1.68 -9.78
CA VAL A 97 -19.13 3.14 -9.79
C VAL A 97 -17.94 3.88 -10.37
N SER A 98 -16.79 3.24 -10.41
CA SER A 98 -15.57 3.77 -11.04
C SER A 98 -15.37 3.31 -12.50
N ASN A 99 -16.26 2.49 -13.07
CA ASN A 99 -16.08 1.88 -14.40
C ASN A 99 -14.79 1.04 -14.52
N GLY A 100 -14.49 0.21 -13.54
CA GLY A 100 -13.35 -0.72 -13.56
C GLY A 100 -12.00 -0.10 -13.19
N ARG A 101 -12.00 1.05 -12.52
CA ARG A 101 -10.77 1.75 -12.10
C ARG A 101 -10.22 1.30 -10.73
N SER A 102 -10.84 0.32 -10.07
CA SER A 102 -10.39 -0.14 -8.77
C SER A 102 -9.16 -1.04 -8.84
N ILE A 103 -8.26 -0.89 -7.88
CA ILE A 103 -7.13 -1.80 -7.61
C ILE A 103 -7.24 -2.23 -6.15
N LEU A 104 -7.18 -3.54 -5.91
CA LEU A 104 -7.27 -4.07 -4.56
C LEU A 104 -5.87 -4.42 -4.04
N GLY A 105 -5.41 -3.66 -3.06
CA GLY A 105 -4.23 -4.00 -2.28
C GLY A 105 -4.64 -4.53 -0.91
N VAL A 106 -4.09 -5.66 -0.50
CA VAL A 106 -4.43 -6.32 0.76
C VAL A 106 -3.22 -6.51 1.67
N GLY A 107 -3.47 -6.64 2.95
CA GLY A 107 -2.43 -6.88 3.94
C GLY A 107 -2.88 -7.76 5.09
N ARG A 108 -1.88 -8.28 5.81
CA ARG A 108 -2.10 -9.11 7.01
C ARG A 108 -2.33 -8.27 8.27
N GLY A 109 -1.86 -7.04 8.27
CA GLY A 109 -1.80 -6.19 9.46
C GLY A 109 -0.55 -6.45 10.33
N LEU A 110 -0.17 -5.43 11.08
CA LEU A 110 0.99 -5.44 11.96
C LEU A 110 0.75 -4.69 13.28
N GLY A 111 -0.08 -3.65 13.29
CA GLY A 111 -0.37 -2.84 14.48
C GLY A 111 -1.10 -3.65 15.55
N ARG A 112 -0.44 -3.93 16.71
CA ARG A 112 -1.05 -4.71 17.78
C ARG A 112 -2.30 -4.04 18.36
N ILE A 113 -2.30 -2.71 18.49
CA ILE A 113 -3.45 -1.92 18.94
C ILE A 113 -4.70 -2.20 18.09
N GLU A 114 -4.53 -2.43 16.80
CA GLU A 114 -5.63 -2.69 15.86
C GLU A 114 -6.18 -4.11 16.05
N PHE A 115 -5.30 -5.11 16.21
CA PHE A 115 -5.71 -6.49 16.53
C PHE A 115 -6.47 -6.57 17.86
N GLU A 116 -5.99 -5.88 18.89
CA GLU A 116 -6.64 -5.81 20.19
C GLU A 116 -8.00 -5.09 20.09
N GLY A 117 -8.07 -3.96 19.39
CA GLY A 117 -9.29 -3.20 19.17
C GLY A 117 -10.38 -4.01 18.45
N PHE A 118 -10.01 -4.77 17.42
CA PHE A 118 -10.92 -5.68 16.73
C PHE A 118 -11.10 -7.04 17.41
N ARG A 119 -10.38 -7.32 18.48
CA ARG A 119 -10.46 -8.58 19.22
C ARG A 119 -10.07 -9.80 18.37
N VAL A 120 -9.20 -9.57 17.37
CA VAL A 120 -8.63 -10.62 16.53
C VAL A 120 -7.28 -11.01 17.08
N LYS A 121 -7.02 -12.30 17.23
CA LYS A 121 -5.72 -12.76 17.72
C LYS A 121 -4.64 -12.57 16.66
N MET A 122 -3.65 -11.74 16.99
CA MET A 122 -2.56 -11.39 16.07
C MET A 122 -1.82 -12.64 15.55
N GLY A 123 -1.59 -13.65 16.39
CA GLY A 123 -0.96 -14.91 15.98
C GLY A 123 -1.77 -15.80 15.03
N GLU A 124 -3.03 -15.45 14.74
CA GLU A 124 -3.87 -16.12 13.73
C GLU A 124 -3.90 -15.36 12.40
N SER A 125 -3.32 -14.16 12.36
CA SER A 125 -3.44 -13.23 11.23
C SER A 125 -2.96 -13.78 9.90
N ARG A 126 -1.91 -14.62 9.89
CA ARG A 126 -1.36 -15.20 8.67
C ARG A 126 -2.31 -16.21 8.04
N GLU A 127 -2.80 -17.15 8.84
CA GLU A 127 -3.75 -18.16 8.38
C GLU A 127 -5.07 -17.51 7.97
N ARG A 128 -5.58 -16.56 8.74
CA ARG A 128 -6.77 -15.78 8.36
C ARG A 128 -6.57 -15.04 7.04
N PHE A 129 -5.42 -14.38 6.87
CA PHE A 129 -5.10 -13.68 5.64
C PHE A 129 -5.12 -14.61 4.43
N VAL A 130 -4.54 -15.80 4.53
CA VAL A 130 -4.53 -16.77 3.43
C VAL A 130 -5.93 -17.24 3.07
N GLU A 131 -6.71 -17.74 4.05
CA GLU A 131 -8.08 -18.22 3.82
C GLU A 131 -8.99 -17.11 3.29
N TYR A 132 -8.87 -15.90 3.82
CA TYR A 132 -9.67 -14.75 3.42
C TYR A 132 -9.32 -14.26 2.01
N THR A 133 -8.03 -14.30 1.66
CA THR A 133 -7.59 -13.95 0.30
C THR A 133 -8.06 -14.97 -0.72
N GLU A 134 -7.96 -16.27 -0.42
CA GLU A 134 -8.45 -17.35 -1.30
C GLU A 134 -9.97 -17.23 -1.54
N ALA A 135 -10.75 -17.03 -0.49
CA ALA A 135 -12.19 -16.81 -0.60
C ALA A 135 -12.52 -15.54 -1.40
N LEU A 136 -11.77 -14.46 -1.16
CA LEU A 136 -11.97 -13.20 -1.86
C LEU A 136 -11.64 -13.32 -3.37
N ILE A 137 -10.53 -13.97 -3.73
CA ILE A 137 -10.19 -14.24 -5.14
C ILE A 137 -11.30 -15.06 -5.81
N GLN A 138 -11.79 -16.12 -5.14
CA GLN A 138 -12.91 -16.91 -5.67
C GLN A 138 -14.13 -16.02 -5.93
N GLY A 139 -14.53 -15.19 -4.97
CA GLY A 139 -15.68 -14.29 -5.09
C GLY A 139 -15.53 -13.30 -6.23
N LEU A 140 -14.35 -12.70 -6.35
CA LEU A 140 -14.08 -11.67 -7.35
C LEU A 140 -13.93 -12.22 -8.77
N GLU A 141 -13.50 -13.47 -8.95
CA GLU A 141 -13.34 -14.06 -10.28
C GLU A 141 -14.57 -14.88 -10.74
N THR A 142 -15.35 -15.43 -9.80
CA THR A 142 -16.48 -16.32 -10.12
C THR A 142 -17.84 -15.73 -9.79
N GLY A 143 -17.89 -14.65 -9.01
CA GLY A 143 -19.13 -14.06 -8.49
C GLY A 143 -19.77 -14.85 -7.34
N HIS A 144 -19.10 -15.87 -6.80
CA HIS A 144 -19.58 -16.68 -5.68
C HIS A 144 -18.44 -16.99 -4.72
N ILE A 145 -18.78 -17.09 -3.44
CA ILE A 145 -17.86 -17.62 -2.40
C ILE A 145 -18.45 -18.88 -1.83
N GLU A 146 -17.63 -19.95 -1.79
CA GLU A 146 -17.88 -21.18 -1.05
C GLU A 146 -16.53 -21.60 -0.44
N TYR A 147 -16.44 -21.61 0.89
CA TYR A 147 -15.16 -21.86 1.55
C TYR A 147 -15.35 -22.65 2.86
N ASP A 148 -14.56 -23.71 3.06
CA ASP A 148 -14.55 -24.51 4.29
C ASP A 148 -13.15 -24.58 4.86
N GLY A 149 -12.68 -23.47 5.43
CA GLY A 149 -11.39 -23.36 6.10
C GLY A 149 -11.48 -23.53 7.62
N LYS A 150 -10.36 -23.30 8.26
CA LYS A 150 -10.26 -23.33 9.73
C LYS A 150 -10.82 -22.05 10.35
N PHE A 151 -10.50 -20.90 9.76
CA PHE A 151 -10.87 -19.58 10.27
C PHE A 151 -12.04 -18.97 9.52
N TYR A 152 -12.28 -19.43 8.29
CA TYR A 152 -13.38 -18.95 7.47
C TYR A 152 -14.20 -20.12 6.92
N LYS A 153 -15.51 -20.07 7.19
CA LYS A 153 -16.46 -21.05 6.68
C LYS A 153 -17.65 -20.31 6.10
N GLN A 154 -17.85 -20.48 4.81
CA GLN A 154 -18.93 -19.83 4.07
C GLN A 154 -19.61 -20.85 3.15
N PRO A 155 -20.87 -21.22 3.41
CA PRO A 155 -21.69 -21.92 2.42
C PRO A 155 -21.80 -21.12 1.14
N LYS A 156 -22.00 -21.78 0.01
CA LYS A 156 -22.06 -21.10 -1.29
C LYS A 156 -23.03 -19.91 -1.26
N ILE A 157 -22.51 -18.73 -1.55
CA ILE A 157 -23.25 -17.49 -1.63
C ILE A 157 -22.78 -16.65 -2.82
N ALA A 158 -23.70 -15.94 -3.46
CA ALA A 158 -23.37 -15.02 -4.55
C ALA A 158 -22.82 -13.70 -4.00
N VAL A 159 -21.77 -13.16 -4.61
CA VAL A 159 -21.29 -11.80 -4.42
C VAL A 159 -22.18 -10.85 -5.22
N ARG A 160 -22.76 -9.83 -4.56
CA ARG A 160 -23.66 -8.85 -5.20
C ARG A 160 -23.25 -7.41 -4.85
N PRO A 161 -23.04 -6.49 -5.85
CA PRO A 161 -23.14 -6.77 -7.28
C PRO A 161 -22.07 -7.77 -7.73
N PHE A 162 -22.26 -8.44 -8.87
CA PHE A 162 -21.18 -9.23 -9.46
C PHE A 162 -20.01 -8.32 -9.82
N PRO A 163 -18.74 -8.80 -9.69
CA PRO A 163 -17.58 -8.03 -10.09
C PRO A 163 -17.71 -7.53 -11.53
N PHE A 164 -17.38 -6.26 -11.75
CA PHE A 164 -17.47 -5.62 -13.07
C PHE A 164 -16.40 -6.16 -14.02
N ALA A 165 -15.19 -6.39 -13.50
CA ALA A 165 -14.04 -6.91 -14.23
C ALA A 165 -13.18 -7.80 -13.35
N SER A 166 -12.38 -8.69 -13.98
CA SER A 166 -11.40 -9.55 -13.28
C SER A 166 -10.40 -8.70 -12.49
N PHE A 167 -10.05 -9.17 -11.31
CA PHE A 167 -8.99 -8.59 -10.50
C PHE A 167 -7.59 -9.17 -10.81
N LYS A 168 -7.47 -10.12 -11.74
CA LYS A 168 -6.17 -10.59 -12.21
C LYS A 168 -5.38 -9.42 -12.81
N GLY A 169 -4.16 -9.18 -12.30
CA GLY A 169 -3.29 -8.07 -12.70
C GLY A 169 -3.60 -6.72 -12.01
N ARG A 170 -4.62 -6.64 -11.17
CA ARG A 170 -4.94 -5.46 -10.34
C ARG A 170 -5.23 -5.82 -8.88
N PHE A 171 -4.68 -6.95 -8.45
CA PHE A 171 -4.72 -7.41 -7.07
C PHE A 171 -3.28 -7.50 -6.55
N TYR A 172 -2.99 -6.77 -5.48
CA TYR A 172 -1.66 -6.63 -4.89
C TYR A 172 -1.70 -6.90 -3.39
N ALA A 173 -0.53 -7.23 -2.82
CA ALA A 173 -0.39 -7.29 -1.37
C ALA A 173 0.91 -6.65 -0.90
N SER A 174 0.87 -6.09 0.30
CA SER A 174 2.07 -5.66 1.00
C SER A 174 2.83 -6.90 1.52
N ALA A 175 4.02 -7.14 1.01
CA ALA A 175 4.88 -8.26 1.40
C ALA A 175 6.17 -7.71 2.03
N VAL A 176 6.34 -7.96 3.34
CA VAL A 176 7.45 -7.42 4.14
C VAL A 176 8.38 -8.54 4.66
N SER A 177 7.98 -9.79 4.58
CA SER A 177 8.78 -10.92 5.04
C SER A 177 8.95 -11.96 3.93
N PRO A 178 10.06 -12.75 3.93
CA PRO A 178 10.29 -13.79 2.92
C PRO A 178 9.14 -14.77 2.78
N GLU A 179 8.49 -15.09 3.90
CA GLU A 179 7.33 -16.00 3.92
C GLU A 179 6.08 -15.34 3.32
N SER A 180 5.89 -14.02 3.51
CA SER A 180 4.80 -13.29 2.86
C SER A 180 4.95 -13.33 1.34
N SER A 181 6.14 -13.09 0.80
CA SER A 181 6.41 -13.14 -0.64
C SER A 181 6.05 -14.50 -1.25
N ARG A 182 6.37 -15.61 -0.55
CA ARG A 182 5.97 -16.96 -0.97
C ARG A 182 4.46 -17.16 -1.01
N ILE A 183 3.75 -16.64 0.00
CA ILE A 183 2.28 -16.72 0.05
C ILE A 183 1.67 -15.94 -1.13
N MET A 184 2.16 -14.72 -1.41
CA MET A 184 1.67 -13.89 -2.51
C MET A 184 1.92 -14.57 -3.86
N ALA A 185 3.12 -15.12 -4.08
CA ALA A 185 3.45 -15.88 -5.28
C ALA A 185 2.50 -17.06 -5.50
N ARG A 186 2.23 -17.86 -4.45
CA ARG A 186 1.30 -18.99 -4.50
C ARG A 186 -0.13 -18.55 -4.82
N LEU A 187 -0.56 -17.41 -4.30
CA LEU A 187 -1.90 -16.87 -4.54
C LEU A 187 -2.05 -16.17 -5.90
N GLY A 188 -0.96 -16.03 -6.66
CA GLY A 188 -0.99 -15.38 -7.98
C GLY A 188 -1.22 -13.87 -7.95
N ILE A 189 -0.91 -13.20 -6.82
CA ILE A 189 -1.12 -11.76 -6.64
C ILE A 189 0.19 -10.99 -6.67
N GLY A 190 0.13 -9.72 -7.16
CA GLY A 190 1.26 -8.82 -7.22
C GLY A 190 1.71 -8.34 -5.83
N ILE A 191 2.90 -7.76 -5.74
CA ILE A 191 3.41 -7.22 -4.49
C ILE A 191 3.59 -5.71 -4.54
N MET A 192 3.38 -5.07 -3.39
CA MET A 192 3.76 -3.69 -3.13
C MET A 192 4.99 -3.69 -2.21
N ILE A 193 6.04 -3.01 -2.64
CA ILE A 193 7.28 -2.84 -1.89
C ILE A 193 7.19 -1.52 -1.13
N ILE A 194 7.19 -1.60 0.20
CA ILE A 194 7.34 -0.44 1.07
C ILE A 194 8.83 -0.34 1.43
N ALA A 195 9.46 0.79 1.15
CA ALA A 195 10.88 1.01 1.42
C ALA A 195 11.14 1.10 2.94
N GLN A 196 11.43 -0.05 3.59
CA GLN A 196 11.63 -0.12 5.05
C GLN A 196 12.70 -1.13 5.48
N LYS A 197 13.46 -1.69 4.55
CA LYS A 197 14.57 -2.61 4.83
C LYS A 197 15.73 -2.42 3.85
N PRO A 198 16.93 -2.95 4.17
CA PRO A 198 18.09 -2.86 3.27
C PRO A 198 17.78 -3.42 1.87
N TRP A 199 18.36 -2.77 0.86
CA TRP A 199 18.12 -3.12 -0.55
C TRP A 199 18.51 -4.55 -0.91
N ASP A 200 19.64 -5.05 -0.38
CA ASP A 200 20.08 -6.43 -0.59
C ASP A 200 19.01 -7.43 -0.17
N LYS A 201 18.34 -7.20 0.97
CA LYS A 201 17.25 -8.05 1.46
C LYS A 201 15.98 -7.90 0.63
N THR A 202 15.65 -6.68 0.22
CA THR A 202 14.49 -6.42 -0.64
C THR A 202 14.64 -7.14 -1.98
N LEU A 203 15.82 -7.08 -2.60
CA LEU A 203 16.10 -7.71 -3.89
C LEU A 203 16.13 -9.24 -3.80
N GLU A 204 16.73 -9.81 -2.75
CA GLU A 204 16.70 -11.25 -2.48
C GLU A 204 15.26 -11.78 -2.38
N GLU A 205 14.41 -11.07 -1.66
CA GLU A 205 12.99 -11.46 -1.51
C GLU A 205 12.18 -11.30 -2.80
N LEU A 206 12.47 -10.26 -3.57
CA LEU A 206 11.83 -10.03 -4.87
C LEU A 206 12.17 -11.14 -5.86
N GLU A 207 13.42 -11.59 -5.91
CA GLU A 207 13.83 -12.70 -6.77
C GLU A 207 13.18 -14.00 -6.33
N ASN A 208 13.20 -14.31 -5.03
CA ASN A 208 12.48 -15.48 -4.49
C ASN A 208 10.97 -15.45 -4.83
N TYR A 209 10.34 -14.28 -4.79
CA TYR A 209 8.94 -14.11 -5.17
C TYR A 209 8.74 -14.46 -6.65
N ARG A 210 9.60 -13.95 -7.56
CA ARG A 210 9.52 -14.19 -9.00
C ARG A 210 9.71 -15.67 -9.34
N GLU A 211 10.68 -16.33 -8.73
CA GLU A 211 10.93 -17.76 -8.92
C GLU A 211 9.72 -18.60 -8.50
N ILE A 212 9.22 -18.39 -7.28
CA ILE A 212 8.07 -19.15 -6.74
C ILE A 212 6.80 -18.83 -7.55
N TYR A 213 6.62 -17.58 -7.97
CA TYR A 213 5.47 -17.20 -8.80
C TYR A 213 5.47 -18.02 -10.11
N ARG A 214 6.60 -18.07 -10.80
CA ARG A 214 6.77 -18.82 -12.05
C ARG A 214 6.51 -20.32 -11.85
N GLU A 215 7.01 -20.90 -10.75
CA GLU A 215 6.78 -22.31 -10.39
C GLU A 215 5.30 -22.63 -10.12
N MET A 216 4.61 -21.75 -9.40
CA MET A 216 3.25 -22.01 -8.92
C MET A 216 2.15 -21.55 -9.89
N ASN A 217 2.48 -20.73 -10.88
CA ASN A 217 1.53 -20.16 -11.83
C ASN A 217 1.81 -20.58 -13.29
N ASN A 218 2.09 -21.86 -13.52
CA ASN A 218 2.24 -22.49 -14.85
C ASN A 218 3.31 -21.81 -15.76
N GLY A 219 4.36 -21.27 -15.17
CA GLY A 219 5.42 -20.58 -15.88
C GLY A 219 5.11 -19.13 -16.26
N GLU A 220 3.99 -18.56 -15.78
CA GLU A 220 3.70 -17.14 -15.98
C GLU A 220 4.73 -16.29 -15.22
N GLU A 221 5.13 -15.16 -15.81
CA GLU A 221 5.98 -14.19 -15.12
C GLU A 221 5.20 -13.46 -14.03
N ALA A 222 5.87 -13.18 -12.91
CA ALA A 222 5.27 -12.45 -11.81
C ALA A 222 4.92 -11.01 -12.25
N PRO A 223 3.78 -10.47 -11.75
CA PRO A 223 3.49 -9.05 -11.94
C PRO A 223 4.65 -8.19 -11.43
N GLN A 224 5.03 -7.16 -12.19
CA GLN A 224 6.01 -6.18 -11.72
C GLN A 224 5.50 -5.51 -10.44
N PRO A 225 6.36 -5.30 -9.43
CA PRO A 225 5.94 -4.71 -8.17
C PRO A 225 5.55 -3.24 -8.31
N LEU A 226 4.71 -2.76 -7.40
CA LEU A 226 4.50 -1.35 -7.16
C LEU A 226 5.37 -0.90 -5.99
N MET A 227 5.99 0.26 -6.11
CA MET A 227 6.84 0.79 -5.05
C MET A 227 6.20 1.97 -4.34
N VAL A 228 6.15 1.91 -3.01
CA VAL A 228 5.59 2.97 -2.17
C VAL A 228 6.71 3.76 -1.53
N VAL A 229 6.71 5.08 -1.73
CA VAL A 229 7.70 6.00 -1.20
C VAL A 229 7.06 7.28 -0.66
N PHE A 230 7.66 7.86 0.36
CA PHE A 230 7.37 9.22 0.80
C PHE A 230 8.35 10.18 0.14
N ASN A 231 7.85 11.32 -0.33
CA ASN A 231 8.59 12.18 -1.24
C ASN A 231 8.66 13.63 -0.73
N CYS A 232 9.90 14.14 -0.58
CA CYS A 232 10.19 15.53 -0.27
C CYS A 232 10.86 16.18 -1.50
N CYS A 233 10.05 16.67 -2.46
CA CYS A 233 10.52 17.30 -3.68
C CYS A 233 10.39 18.84 -3.57
N HIS A 234 11.49 19.56 -3.72
CA HIS A 234 11.48 21.03 -3.74
C HIS A 234 12.59 21.56 -4.65
N GLU A 235 12.37 22.72 -5.32
CA GLU A 235 13.38 23.29 -6.21
C GLU A 235 14.64 23.74 -5.46
N ASP A 236 14.47 24.19 -4.22
CA ASP A 236 15.56 24.53 -3.31
C ASP A 236 15.96 23.28 -2.52
N GLU A 237 17.21 22.82 -2.72
CA GLU A 237 17.76 21.64 -2.07
C GLU A 237 17.78 21.78 -0.54
N SER A 238 18.03 22.97 -0.02
CA SER A 238 18.06 23.20 1.43
C SER A 238 16.70 23.00 2.07
N ILE A 239 15.63 23.43 1.39
CA ILE A 239 14.26 23.22 1.84
C ILE A 239 13.90 21.72 1.74
N ALA A 240 14.23 21.05 0.64
CA ALA A 240 14.00 19.61 0.49
C ALA A 240 14.71 18.81 1.60
N GLN A 241 15.94 19.19 1.94
CA GLN A 241 16.68 18.56 3.04
C GLN A 241 16.05 18.85 4.40
N GLU A 242 15.60 20.08 4.65
CA GLU A 242 14.87 20.41 5.88
C GLU A 242 13.58 19.60 6.01
N MET A 243 12.81 19.48 4.92
CA MET A 243 11.59 18.67 4.86
C MET A 243 11.90 17.22 5.26
N HIS A 244 12.94 16.64 4.69
CA HIS A 244 13.36 15.27 4.98
C HIS A 244 13.74 15.09 6.46
N VAL A 245 14.66 15.91 6.97
CA VAL A 245 15.15 15.83 8.35
C VAL A 245 14.00 16.01 9.35
N LYS A 246 13.04 16.86 9.06
CA LYS A 246 11.96 17.18 9.98
C LYS A 246 10.76 16.24 9.86
N TYR A 247 10.26 16.04 8.64
CA TYR A 247 8.98 15.36 8.43
C TYR A 247 9.14 13.87 8.10
N THR A 248 10.13 13.49 7.27
CA THR A 248 10.37 12.07 6.97
C THR A 248 10.86 11.33 8.20
N ARG A 249 11.77 11.94 8.97
CA ARG A 249 12.23 11.36 10.24
C ARG A 249 11.08 11.23 11.25
N ARG A 250 10.20 12.23 11.33
CA ARG A 250 9.04 12.19 12.23
C ARG A 250 8.02 11.11 11.82
N TYR A 251 7.79 10.95 10.52
CA TYR A 251 7.02 9.83 10.00
C TYR A 251 7.65 8.48 10.37
N SER A 252 8.95 8.32 10.16
CA SER A 252 9.67 7.08 10.51
C SER A 252 9.58 6.75 12.00
N LEU A 253 9.66 7.77 12.86
CA LEU A 253 9.44 7.61 14.30
C LEU A 253 8.01 7.20 14.64
N SER A 254 6.99 7.75 13.95
CA SER A 254 5.60 7.37 14.16
C SER A 254 5.33 5.94 13.72
N ALA A 255 5.93 5.49 12.63
CA ALA A 255 5.86 4.10 12.18
C ALA A 255 6.50 3.14 13.19
N LEU A 256 7.66 3.51 13.77
CA LEU A 256 8.31 2.73 14.82
C LEU A 256 7.39 2.56 16.03
N HIS A 257 6.70 3.63 16.43
CA HIS A 257 5.79 3.60 17.58
C HIS A 257 4.49 2.82 17.29
N HIS A 258 3.83 3.11 16.18
CA HIS A 258 2.57 2.46 15.80
C HIS A 258 2.72 0.94 15.65
N TYR A 259 3.79 0.50 15.00
CA TYR A 259 4.08 -0.93 14.80
C TYR A 259 4.90 -1.56 15.92
N GLU A 260 5.28 -0.79 16.94
CA GLU A 260 6.08 -1.25 18.08
C GLU A 260 7.37 -1.97 17.66
N PHE A 261 8.06 -1.50 16.62
CA PHE A 261 9.24 -2.20 16.07
C PHE A 261 10.38 -2.42 17.08
N ALA A 262 10.44 -1.66 18.16
CA ALA A 262 11.41 -1.87 19.25
C ALA A 262 10.94 -2.89 20.30
N ASN A 263 9.71 -3.41 20.19
CA ASN A 263 9.15 -4.38 21.15
C ASN A 263 9.62 -5.80 20.83
N GLU A 264 10.49 -6.37 21.67
CA GLU A 264 11.00 -7.73 21.49
C GLU A 264 9.89 -8.80 21.63
N GLY A 265 8.81 -8.51 22.33
CA GLY A 265 7.66 -9.40 22.49
C GLY A 265 6.91 -9.72 21.18
N LEU A 266 7.16 -8.96 20.09
CA LEU A 266 6.65 -9.32 18.78
C LEU A 266 7.21 -10.68 18.29
N ALA A 267 8.42 -11.05 18.70
CA ALA A 267 9.02 -12.33 18.36
C ALA A 267 8.25 -13.55 18.88
N ASP A 268 7.53 -13.37 19.99
CA ASP A 268 6.78 -14.45 20.66
C ASP A 268 5.41 -14.68 20.01
N ILE A 269 5.01 -13.78 19.09
CA ILE A 269 3.75 -13.89 18.37
C ILE A 269 3.96 -14.69 17.10
N LYS A 270 3.24 -15.79 16.96
CA LYS A 270 3.30 -16.65 15.76
C LYS A 270 3.11 -15.84 14.48
N GLY A 271 4.03 -15.95 13.56
CA GLY A 271 4.02 -15.24 12.28
C GLY A 271 4.66 -13.85 12.30
N TYR A 272 5.20 -13.42 13.45
CA TYR A 272 5.89 -12.14 13.61
C TYR A 272 7.34 -12.32 14.09
N GLU A 273 7.86 -13.53 14.06
CA GLU A 273 9.21 -13.90 14.50
C GLU A 273 10.31 -13.06 13.79
N TYR A 274 10.06 -12.68 12.53
CA TYR A 274 10.94 -11.79 11.77
C TYR A 274 11.23 -10.47 12.50
N TYR A 275 10.22 -9.90 13.15
CA TYR A 275 10.34 -8.63 13.86
C TYR A 275 11.16 -8.73 15.16
N GLY A 276 11.35 -9.94 15.68
CA GLY A 276 12.23 -10.15 16.84
C GLY A 276 13.71 -9.88 16.54
N GLY A 277 14.17 -10.18 15.32
CA GLY A 277 15.50 -9.80 14.88
C GLY A 277 15.63 -8.28 14.70
N LEU A 278 14.59 -7.66 14.15
CA LEU A 278 14.52 -6.21 13.97
C LEU A 278 14.53 -5.47 15.31
N SER A 279 13.70 -5.86 16.27
CA SER A 279 13.64 -5.21 17.59
C SER A 279 14.95 -5.30 18.35
N LYS A 280 15.61 -6.45 18.35
CA LYS A 280 16.95 -6.62 18.93
C LYS A 280 18.00 -5.70 18.28
N ASN A 281 17.94 -5.56 16.95
CA ASN A 281 18.83 -4.66 16.22
C ASN A 281 18.57 -3.19 16.58
N ILE A 282 17.31 -2.77 16.68
CA ILE A 282 16.91 -1.43 17.09
C ILE A 282 17.40 -1.15 18.52
N ASN A 283 17.16 -2.07 19.46
CA ASN A 283 17.56 -1.91 20.86
C ASN A 283 19.10 -1.86 21.02
N LYS A 284 19.83 -2.58 20.17
CA LYS A 284 21.32 -2.59 20.18
C LYS A 284 21.92 -1.32 19.60
N HIS A 285 21.38 -0.79 18.48
CA HIS A 285 21.95 0.32 17.74
C HIS A 285 21.28 1.67 18.00
N GLY A 286 20.16 1.66 18.73
CA GLY A 286 19.38 2.83 19.11
C GLY A 286 18.28 3.19 18.12
N ILE A 287 17.20 3.75 18.67
CA ILE A 287 16.00 4.19 17.92
C ILE A 287 16.38 5.20 16.84
N ASP A 288 17.24 6.18 17.14
CA ASP A 288 17.62 7.22 16.19
C ASP A 288 18.33 6.64 14.94
N SER A 289 19.16 5.61 15.11
CA SER A 289 19.80 4.92 13.99
C SER A 289 18.77 4.27 13.07
N PHE A 290 17.78 3.59 13.65
CA PHE A 290 16.71 2.96 12.86
C PHE A 290 15.79 3.97 12.18
N VAL A 291 15.40 5.03 12.89
CA VAL A 291 14.57 6.11 12.33
C VAL A 291 15.26 6.82 11.17
N ASN A 292 16.55 7.11 11.29
CA ASN A 292 17.33 7.70 10.21
C ASN A 292 17.45 6.72 9.03
N PHE A 293 17.70 5.44 9.29
CA PHE A 293 17.74 4.42 8.25
C PHE A 293 16.43 4.35 7.46
N LEU A 294 15.26 4.33 8.12
CA LEU A 294 13.96 4.34 7.45
C LEU A 294 13.73 5.63 6.64
N ALA A 295 14.15 6.77 7.21
CA ALA A 295 14.05 8.06 6.53
C ALA A 295 14.92 8.10 5.27
N ASP A 296 16.14 7.58 5.33
CA ASP A 296 17.09 7.56 4.20
C ASP A 296 16.65 6.65 3.04
N LEU A 297 15.72 5.73 3.26
CA LEU A 297 15.08 4.94 2.21
C LEU A 297 13.98 5.73 1.45
N GLN A 298 13.58 6.90 1.95
CA GLN A 298 12.57 7.74 1.31
C GLN A 298 13.20 8.73 0.33
N VAL A 299 12.41 9.23 -0.60
CA VAL A 299 12.88 10.07 -1.71
C VAL A 299 12.93 11.54 -1.30
N ARG A 300 14.03 12.24 -1.64
CA ARG A 300 14.20 13.65 -1.32
C ARG A 300 15.12 14.38 -2.27
N GLY A 301 14.93 15.67 -2.37
CA GLY A 301 15.86 16.56 -3.05
C GLY A 301 15.22 17.49 -4.07
N THR A 302 16.05 18.06 -4.93
CA THR A 302 15.61 18.77 -6.11
C THR A 302 14.93 17.82 -7.10
N PRO A 303 14.16 18.31 -8.08
CA PRO A 303 13.54 17.46 -9.10
C PRO A 303 14.52 16.49 -9.80
N ASP A 304 15.76 16.91 -10.05
CA ASP A 304 16.78 16.04 -10.65
C ASP A 304 17.21 14.93 -9.69
N GLN A 305 17.49 15.28 -8.44
CA GLN A 305 17.86 14.30 -7.41
C GLN A 305 16.74 13.29 -7.14
N VAL A 306 15.49 13.75 -7.09
CA VAL A 306 14.31 12.89 -6.92
C VAL A 306 14.16 11.93 -8.10
N PHE A 307 14.28 12.42 -9.34
CA PHE A 307 14.21 11.57 -10.52
C PHE A 307 15.32 10.51 -10.53
N ASP A 308 16.56 10.89 -10.22
CA ASP A 308 17.70 9.96 -10.24
C ASP A 308 17.55 8.87 -9.15
N GLN A 309 17.07 9.22 -7.94
CA GLN A 309 16.78 8.23 -6.89
C GLN A 309 15.67 7.27 -7.33
N MET A 310 14.57 7.77 -7.90
CA MET A 310 13.45 6.92 -8.32
C MET A 310 13.82 6.04 -9.51
N ARG A 311 14.65 6.53 -10.43
CA ARG A 311 15.20 5.71 -11.51
C ARG A 311 16.10 4.60 -10.97
N ASP A 312 16.98 4.88 -10.02
CA ASP A 312 17.81 3.87 -9.36
C ASP A 312 16.96 2.80 -8.66
N TYR A 313 15.84 3.20 -8.04
CA TYR A 313 14.90 2.26 -7.44
C TYR A 313 14.19 1.38 -8.49
N GLN A 314 13.82 1.96 -9.62
CA GLN A 314 13.25 1.22 -10.73
C GLN A 314 14.27 0.25 -11.34
N ASP A 315 15.50 0.71 -11.60
CA ASP A 315 16.59 -0.12 -12.13
C ASP A 315 16.88 -1.33 -11.24
N LYS A 316 16.77 -1.17 -9.91
CA LYS A 316 16.97 -2.25 -8.94
C LYS A 316 15.80 -3.22 -8.86
N THR A 317 14.57 -2.71 -8.87
CA THR A 317 13.37 -3.53 -8.53
C THR A 317 12.57 -3.96 -9.75
N ASP A 318 12.81 -3.35 -10.90
CA ASP A 318 11.97 -3.48 -12.10
C ASP A 318 10.50 -3.21 -11.78
N CYS A 319 10.22 -2.16 -10.97
CA CYS A 319 8.85 -1.84 -10.62
C CYS A 319 8.08 -1.22 -11.78
N ALA A 320 6.78 -1.55 -11.87
CA ALA A 320 5.88 -0.98 -12.87
C ALA A 320 5.53 0.48 -12.58
N GLY A 321 5.64 0.90 -11.32
CA GLY A 321 5.29 2.27 -10.94
C GLY A 321 5.54 2.59 -9.48
N PHE A 322 5.36 3.88 -9.18
CA PHE A 322 5.50 4.44 -7.85
C PHE A 322 4.18 4.98 -7.31
N ILE A 323 3.95 4.76 -6.04
CA ILE A 323 2.89 5.38 -5.25
C ILE A 323 3.58 6.35 -4.28
N ASN A 324 3.30 7.65 -4.42
CA ASN A 324 4.02 8.70 -3.72
C ASN A 324 3.17 9.33 -2.61
N GLY A 325 3.66 9.36 -1.38
CA GLY A 325 3.11 10.14 -0.29
C GLY A 325 3.79 11.52 -0.21
N PHE A 326 3.00 12.60 -0.14
CA PHE A 326 3.53 13.97 -0.02
C PHE A 326 3.12 14.65 1.28
N SER A 327 2.06 14.19 1.95
CA SER A 327 1.55 14.74 3.21
C SER A 327 1.77 13.73 4.33
N PHE A 328 2.78 13.97 5.18
CA PHE A 328 3.19 13.05 6.25
C PHE A 328 4.05 13.76 7.31
N GLY A 329 4.26 13.13 8.45
CA GLY A 329 5.17 13.61 9.50
C GLY A 329 4.76 14.96 10.13
N GLY A 330 3.50 15.38 9.94
CA GLY A 330 3.01 16.70 10.35
C GLY A 330 3.54 17.84 9.49
N MET A 331 3.82 17.57 8.22
CA MET A 331 4.21 18.58 7.23
C MET A 331 3.09 19.61 7.04
N PRO A 332 3.39 20.92 6.98
CA PRO A 332 2.39 21.93 6.67
C PRO A 332 1.73 21.65 5.31
N HIS A 333 0.43 21.82 5.24
CA HIS A 333 -0.36 21.50 4.04
C HIS A 333 0.14 22.19 2.77
N GLU A 334 0.46 23.49 2.85
CA GLU A 334 0.96 24.24 1.68
C GLU A 334 2.35 23.76 1.23
N LEU A 335 3.18 23.29 2.15
CA LEU A 335 4.47 22.69 1.79
C LEU A 335 4.29 21.32 1.12
N ALA A 336 3.36 20.51 1.60
CA ALA A 336 2.98 19.23 0.98
C ALA A 336 2.46 19.44 -0.45
N LYS A 337 1.58 20.43 -0.66
CA LYS A 337 1.09 20.82 -2.00
C LYS A 337 2.23 21.29 -2.92
N THR A 338 3.14 22.13 -2.41
CA THR A 338 4.30 22.58 -3.18
C THR A 338 5.15 21.39 -3.63
N SER A 339 5.44 20.45 -2.71
CA SER A 339 6.19 19.24 -3.02
C SER A 339 5.50 18.40 -4.10
N MET A 340 4.20 18.16 -3.95
CA MET A 340 3.40 17.40 -4.90
C MET A 340 3.35 18.05 -6.29
N THR A 341 3.16 19.38 -6.34
CA THR A 341 3.09 20.14 -7.60
C THR A 341 4.45 20.16 -8.29
N THR A 342 5.54 20.47 -7.56
CA THR A 342 6.90 20.46 -8.09
C THR A 342 7.26 19.08 -8.67
N PHE A 343 6.91 18.01 -7.96
CA PHE A 343 7.09 16.66 -8.45
C PHE A 343 6.28 16.40 -9.72
N ALA A 344 5.01 16.75 -9.74
CA ALA A 344 4.12 16.54 -10.87
C ALA A 344 4.58 17.27 -12.15
N GLU A 345 5.08 18.48 -12.00
CA GLU A 345 5.53 19.29 -13.13
C GLU A 345 6.93 18.92 -13.66
N LYS A 346 7.86 18.53 -12.78
CA LYS A 346 9.28 18.43 -13.12
C LYS A 346 9.85 17.00 -13.08
N VAL A 347 9.26 16.09 -12.30
CA VAL A 347 9.73 14.71 -12.15
C VAL A 347 8.85 13.73 -12.88
N MET A 348 7.54 13.80 -12.65
CA MET A 348 6.56 12.83 -13.17
C MET A 348 6.60 12.67 -14.70
N PRO A 349 6.73 13.72 -15.55
CA PRO A 349 6.81 13.53 -17.00
C PRO A 349 8.02 12.68 -17.42
N ARG A 350 9.13 12.82 -16.71
CA ARG A 350 10.36 12.05 -16.96
C ARG A 350 10.19 10.58 -16.57
N LEU A 351 9.56 10.32 -15.41
CA LEU A 351 9.25 8.95 -14.97
C LEU A 351 8.28 8.26 -15.93
N LYS A 352 7.23 8.96 -16.36
CA LYS A 352 6.27 8.42 -17.34
C LYS A 352 6.88 8.10 -18.69
N ALA A 353 7.96 8.77 -19.07
CA ALA A 353 8.69 8.49 -20.29
C ALA A 353 9.56 7.21 -20.22
N LEU A 354 9.77 6.64 -19.02
CA LEU A 354 10.48 5.37 -18.86
C LEU A 354 9.57 4.22 -19.34
N ASP A 355 10.09 3.43 -20.27
CA ASP A 355 9.42 2.20 -20.73
C ASP A 355 9.67 1.08 -19.70
N VAL A 356 8.63 0.62 -19.05
CA VAL A 356 8.68 -0.47 -18.06
C VAL A 356 7.94 -1.73 -18.54
N GLY A 357 7.47 -1.74 -19.79
CA GLY A 357 6.88 -2.93 -20.43
C GLY A 357 5.48 -3.33 -19.90
N THR A 358 4.97 -2.72 -18.83
CA THR A 358 3.69 -3.11 -18.20
C THR A 358 2.80 -1.89 -17.94
N THR A 359 1.48 -2.07 -18.13
CA THR A 359 0.45 -1.11 -17.70
C THR A 359 -0.27 -1.63 -16.48
N ILE A 360 -0.50 -0.76 -15.50
CA ILE A 360 -1.25 -1.08 -14.28
C ILE A 360 -2.73 -0.81 -14.53
N GLY A 361 -3.60 -1.70 -14.02
CA GLY A 361 -5.05 -1.59 -14.18
C GLY A 361 -5.53 -2.15 -15.53
N GLY A 362 -6.83 -2.28 -15.68
CA GLY A 362 -7.42 -2.79 -16.91
C GLY A 362 -7.79 -4.26 -16.86
N GLY A 363 -8.52 -4.68 -15.81
CA GLY A 363 -9.09 -6.01 -15.73
C GLY A 363 -10.00 -6.33 -16.93
N ARG A 364 -9.91 -7.58 -17.43
CA ARG A 364 -10.79 -8.07 -18.49
C ARG A 364 -12.23 -8.13 -17.95
N ARG A 365 -13.20 -7.55 -18.66
CA ARG A 365 -14.63 -7.66 -18.29
C ARG A 365 -15.02 -9.12 -18.11
N LEU A 366 -15.64 -9.44 -16.98
CA LEU A 366 -16.17 -10.77 -16.70
C LEU A 366 -17.53 -10.91 -17.35
N ASN A 367 -17.68 -11.88 -18.24
CA ASN A 367 -18.98 -12.35 -18.72
C ASN A 367 -19.51 -13.38 -17.73
N ILE A 368 -19.93 -12.94 -16.55
CA ILE A 368 -20.64 -13.80 -15.61
C ILE A 368 -22.10 -13.78 -16.02
N ALA A 369 -22.57 -14.87 -16.62
CA ALA A 369 -23.99 -15.04 -16.92
C ALA A 369 -24.78 -14.94 -15.60
N ALA A 370 -25.82 -14.12 -15.57
CA ALA A 370 -26.74 -14.11 -14.45
C ALA A 370 -27.52 -15.44 -14.46
N GLU A 371 -27.06 -16.41 -13.65
CA GLU A 371 -27.82 -17.61 -13.31
C GLU A 371 -28.82 -17.33 -12.21
#